data_6058be0e14508740ce3c86e37910fd5b
#
_entry.id   6058be0e14508740ce3c86e37910fd5b
#
_cell.length_a   1.000
_cell.length_b   1.000
_cell.length_c   1.000
_cell.angle_alpha   90.00
_cell.angle_beta   90.00
_cell.angle_gamma   90.00
#
_symmetry.space_group_name_H-M   'P 1'
#
loop_
_entity.id
_entity.type
_entity.pdbx_description
1 polymer ?
#
loop_
_entity_poly.entity_id
_entity_poly.type
_entity_poly.pdbx_seq_one_letter_code
_entity_poly.pdbx_strand_id
1 'polypeptide(L)'
;MELRHLRYFVAVAEELNFTRAAEKLRLAQPSLTRQIHNLEEELGVRLLDRSRNQVSLTEEGKRFLVDARRLVALSLESVKAVQRFSRGESGQLNLGYLFKFNFDLLPATLVTFYQTCPEIAVNLFDMSPAEQLRALEAQKIDLGFVGLRPPVAVKNMAALTWECVARHNVVAVLPAHHPLAKKNKIKLPDLKSLFFVAMSEQTHPGSRDWLSGLCQGAGFTPRVLQDVELESGLMTFVAEGLGVTLAREQIKNLPHPGVVFRPLATAAKAEYWIAWHRENHSKALGKYIEVVKKQAAVVR
;
A
#
# COMPACT_ATOMS: atom_id res chain seq x y z
N MET A 1 -33.08 27.20 9.21
CA MET A 1 -31.84 27.76 8.59
C MET A 1 -31.22 26.73 7.66
N GLU A 2 -30.87 27.11 6.45
CA GLU A 2 -30.27 26.22 5.44
C GLU A 2 -28.89 26.76 5.03
N LEU A 3 -28.01 25.89 4.53
CA LEU A 3 -26.64 26.28 4.11
C LEU A 3 -26.64 27.39 3.03
N ARG A 4 -27.67 27.42 2.19
CA ARG A 4 -27.80 28.51 1.19
C ARG A 4 -28.00 29.89 1.85
N HIS A 5 -28.72 29.97 2.96
CA HIS A 5 -28.91 31.21 3.70
C HIS A 5 -27.56 31.75 4.23
N LEU A 6 -26.71 30.85 4.74
CA LEU A 6 -25.36 31.22 5.19
C LEU A 6 -24.50 31.74 4.03
N ARG A 7 -24.53 31.08 2.87
CA ARG A 7 -23.81 31.54 1.67
C ARG A 7 -24.27 32.92 1.23
N TYR A 8 -25.58 33.17 1.25
CA TYR A 8 -26.17 34.44 0.85
C TYR A 8 -25.78 35.56 1.84
N PHE A 9 -25.87 35.27 3.13
CA PHE A 9 -25.45 36.21 4.15
C PHE A 9 -23.97 36.57 4.05
N VAL A 10 -23.10 35.57 3.92
CA VAL A 10 -21.65 35.77 3.74
C VAL A 10 -21.38 36.68 2.53
N ALA A 11 -22.04 36.40 1.39
CA ALA A 11 -21.84 37.20 0.19
C ALA A 11 -22.28 38.67 0.38
N VAL A 12 -23.45 38.90 1.04
CA VAL A 12 -23.91 40.27 1.31
C VAL A 12 -22.99 40.99 2.33
N ALA A 13 -22.51 40.25 3.33
CA ALA A 13 -21.60 40.77 4.36
C ALA A 13 -20.23 41.15 3.78
N GLU A 14 -19.76 40.48 2.75
CA GLU A 14 -18.49 40.78 2.07
C GLU A 14 -18.62 41.93 1.06
N GLU A 15 -19.71 42.00 0.33
CA GLU A 15 -19.93 43.04 -0.65
C GLU A 15 -20.48 44.34 -0.05
N LEU A 16 -21.10 44.27 1.15
CA LEU A 16 -21.88 45.36 1.75
C LEU A 16 -22.84 46.02 0.78
N ASN A 17 -23.31 45.25 -0.21
CA ASN A 17 -24.18 45.68 -1.29
C ASN A 17 -24.99 44.50 -1.82
N PHE A 18 -26.31 44.56 -1.72
CA PHE A 18 -27.20 43.49 -2.15
C PHE A 18 -27.18 43.27 -3.67
N THR A 19 -27.01 44.30 -4.47
CA THR A 19 -26.96 44.16 -5.94
C THR A 19 -25.72 43.40 -6.38
N ARG A 20 -24.53 43.82 -5.90
CA ARG A 20 -23.27 43.16 -6.20
C ARG A 20 -23.25 41.70 -5.65
N ALA A 21 -23.77 41.49 -4.45
CA ALA A 21 -23.87 40.14 -3.89
C ALA A 21 -24.81 39.26 -4.75
N ALA A 22 -25.95 39.80 -5.22
CA ALA A 22 -26.86 39.05 -6.05
C ALA A 22 -26.25 38.70 -7.42
N GLU A 23 -25.52 39.60 -8.05
CA GLU A 23 -24.76 39.36 -9.27
C GLU A 23 -23.73 38.25 -9.07
N LYS A 24 -22.92 38.31 -8.00
CA LYS A 24 -21.93 37.29 -7.64
C LYS A 24 -22.57 35.92 -7.44
N LEU A 25 -23.76 35.88 -6.86
CA LEU A 25 -24.52 34.64 -6.60
C LEU A 25 -25.39 34.20 -7.81
N ARG A 26 -25.47 35.00 -8.87
CA ARG A 26 -26.34 34.80 -10.04
C ARG A 26 -27.82 34.71 -9.65
N LEU A 27 -28.26 35.58 -8.77
CA LEU A 27 -29.64 35.67 -8.27
C LEU A 27 -30.25 37.04 -8.57
N ALA A 28 -31.58 37.09 -8.60
CA ALA A 28 -32.28 38.36 -8.57
C ALA A 28 -32.15 39.01 -7.18
N GLN A 29 -31.83 40.30 -7.14
CA GLN A 29 -31.63 41.04 -5.88
C GLN A 29 -32.86 40.99 -4.96
N PRO A 30 -34.15 41.05 -5.42
CA PRO A 30 -35.30 40.89 -4.54
C PRO A 30 -35.35 39.50 -3.88
N SER A 31 -34.95 38.45 -4.59
CA SER A 31 -34.88 37.10 -4.03
C SER A 31 -33.82 37.00 -2.94
N LEU A 32 -32.62 37.54 -3.15
CA LEU A 32 -31.56 37.57 -2.16
C LEU A 32 -32.00 38.34 -0.90
N THR A 33 -32.63 39.50 -1.08
CA THR A 33 -33.15 40.29 0.03
C THR A 33 -34.16 39.51 0.89
N ARG A 34 -35.08 38.81 0.24
CA ARG A 34 -36.06 37.98 0.91
C ARG A 34 -35.43 36.83 1.69
N GLN A 35 -34.42 36.17 1.13
CA GLN A 35 -33.72 35.06 1.79
C GLN A 35 -32.94 35.57 3.05
N ILE A 36 -32.34 36.75 2.98
CA ILE A 36 -31.68 37.33 4.16
C ILE A 36 -32.72 37.73 5.23
N HIS A 37 -33.86 38.28 4.80
CA HIS A 37 -34.91 38.61 5.75
C HIS A 37 -35.45 37.37 6.46
N ASN A 38 -35.72 36.30 5.75
CA ASN A 38 -36.14 35.02 6.34
C ASN A 38 -35.09 34.45 7.32
N LEU A 39 -33.79 34.61 7.02
CA LEU A 39 -32.75 34.22 7.94
C LEU A 39 -32.75 35.05 9.24
N GLU A 40 -32.91 36.41 9.13
CA GLU A 40 -33.00 37.31 10.27
C GLU A 40 -34.24 37.01 11.11
N GLU A 41 -35.39 36.74 10.51
CA GLU A 41 -36.63 36.32 11.20
C GLU A 41 -36.45 35.00 11.96
N GLU A 42 -35.83 34.00 11.32
CA GLU A 42 -35.56 32.70 11.94
C GLU A 42 -34.61 32.81 13.15
N LEU A 43 -33.63 33.71 13.06
CA LEU A 43 -32.67 33.95 14.13
C LEU A 43 -33.22 34.90 15.21
N GLY A 44 -34.30 35.64 14.92
CA GLY A 44 -34.89 36.61 15.83
C GLY A 44 -34.04 37.85 16.02
N VAL A 45 -33.02 38.07 15.18
CA VAL A 45 -32.10 39.21 15.27
C VAL A 45 -31.78 39.75 13.86
N ARG A 46 -31.50 41.08 13.80
CA ARG A 46 -30.99 41.67 12.57
C ARG A 46 -29.50 41.48 12.45
N LEU A 47 -29.06 41.00 11.29
CA LEU A 47 -27.66 40.82 10.97
C LEU A 47 -27.08 41.98 10.17
N LEU A 48 -27.95 42.70 9.44
CA LEU A 48 -27.59 43.81 8.54
C LEU A 48 -28.38 45.06 8.92
N ASP A 49 -27.68 46.17 9.03
CA ASP A 49 -28.30 47.50 9.10
C ASP A 49 -28.42 48.07 7.66
N ARG A 50 -29.58 48.56 7.34
CA ARG A 50 -29.93 49.11 6.01
C ARG A 50 -30.27 50.59 6.11
N SER A 51 -29.75 51.29 7.15
CA SER A 51 -29.99 52.71 7.32
C SER A 51 -29.12 53.56 6.37
N ARG A 52 -29.66 54.70 5.94
CA ARG A 52 -28.96 55.76 5.15
C ARG A 52 -28.38 55.32 3.78
N ASN A 53 -29.04 54.43 3.02
CA ASN A 53 -28.58 53.95 1.74
C ASN A 53 -27.26 53.14 1.74
N GLN A 54 -26.81 52.71 2.90
CA GLN A 54 -25.62 51.85 3.08
C GLN A 54 -26.00 50.57 3.81
N VAL A 55 -25.38 49.49 3.41
CA VAL A 55 -25.51 48.19 4.09
C VAL A 55 -24.28 47.99 4.99
N SER A 56 -24.51 47.75 6.27
CA SER A 56 -23.46 47.43 7.22
C SER A 56 -23.87 46.24 8.09
N LEU A 57 -22.89 45.62 8.74
CA LEU A 57 -23.15 44.55 9.71
C LEU A 57 -23.52 45.13 11.08
N THR A 58 -24.56 44.56 11.71
CA THR A 58 -24.81 44.73 13.14
C THR A 58 -23.73 44.02 13.96
N GLU A 59 -23.70 44.22 15.28
CA GLU A 59 -22.79 43.45 16.15
C GLU A 59 -23.12 41.94 16.11
N GLU A 60 -24.42 41.60 16.10
CA GLU A 60 -24.90 40.23 15.90
C GLU A 60 -24.45 39.67 14.55
N GLY A 61 -24.55 40.51 13.48
CA GLY A 61 -24.09 40.15 12.15
C GLY A 61 -22.60 39.89 12.06
N LYS A 62 -21.77 40.70 12.72
CA LYS A 62 -20.32 40.48 12.83
C LYS A 62 -20.01 39.14 13.51
N ARG A 63 -20.68 38.89 14.64
CA ARG A 63 -20.52 37.64 15.38
C ARG A 63 -20.94 36.44 14.53
N PHE A 64 -22.12 36.51 13.92
CA PHE A 64 -22.67 35.43 13.10
C PHE A 64 -21.84 35.18 11.85
N LEU A 65 -21.23 36.20 11.25
CA LEU A 65 -20.39 36.06 10.05
C LEU A 65 -19.22 35.11 10.27
N VAL A 66 -18.62 35.12 11.46
CA VAL A 66 -17.50 34.20 11.77
C VAL A 66 -17.96 32.74 11.67
N ASP A 67 -19.10 32.44 12.28
CA ASP A 67 -19.62 31.08 12.30
C ASP A 67 -20.22 30.68 10.96
N ALA A 68 -20.90 31.59 10.24
CA ALA A 68 -21.41 31.34 8.87
C ALA A 68 -20.30 31.00 7.90
N ARG A 69 -19.16 31.71 7.94
CA ARG A 69 -17.99 31.41 7.11
C ARG A 69 -17.43 30.02 7.41
N ARG A 70 -17.30 29.66 8.69
CA ARG A 70 -16.81 28.34 9.08
C ARG A 70 -17.70 27.21 8.57
N LEU A 71 -19.01 27.35 8.69
CA LEU A 71 -19.98 26.35 8.23
C LEU A 71 -19.97 26.20 6.70
N VAL A 72 -19.88 27.29 5.97
CA VAL A 72 -19.78 27.28 4.50
C VAL A 72 -18.46 26.61 4.08
N ALA A 73 -17.34 26.95 4.72
CA ALA A 73 -16.05 26.35 4.43
C ALA A 73 -16.06 24.86 4.72
N LEU A 74 -16.56 24.44 5.89
CA LEU A 74 -16.66 23.03 6.28
C LEU A 74 -17.50 22.21 5.29
N SER A 75 -18.60 22.78 4.80
CA SER A 75 -19.44 22.13 3.78
C SER A 75 -18.65 21.89 2.48
N LEU A 76 -17.87 22.87 2.01
CA LEU A 76 -17.05 22.73 0.81
C LEU A 76 -15.94 21.71 1.00
N GLU A 77 -15.30 21.69 2.16
CA GLU A 77 -14.29 20.69 2.51
C GLU A 77 -14.86 19.29 2.53
N SER A 78 -16.07 19.10 3.10
CA SER A 78 -16.73 17.80 3.12
C SER A 78 -17.01 17.26 1.70
N VAL A 79 -17.46 18.12 0.79
CA VAL A 79 -17.66 17.75 -0.62
C VAL A 79 -16.33 17.34 -1.26
N LYS A 80 -15.27 18.13 -1.06
CA LYS A 80 -13.93 17.82 -1.59
C LYS A 80 -13.39 16.50 -1.02
N ALA A 81 -13.60 16.26 0.29
CA ALA A 81 -13.15 15.02 0.94
C ALA A 81 -13.81 13.79 0.33
N VAL A 82 -15.13 13.80 0.13
CA VAL A 82 -15.85 12.69 -0.54
C VAL A 82 -15.38 12.50 -1.99
N GLN A 83 -15.16 13.60 -2.72
CA GLN A 83 -14.65 13.53 -4.08
C GLN A 83 -13.24 12.96 -4.14
N ARG A 84 -12.34 13.34 -3.23
CA ARG A 84 -10.99 12.77 -3.12
C ARG A 84 -11.03 11.29 -2.79
N PHE A 85 -11.86 10.89 -1.83
CA PHE A 85 -12.08 9.48 -1.51
C PHE A 85 -12.58 8.70 -2.74
N SER A 86 -13.58 9.22 -3.44
CA SER A 86 -14.12 8.60 -4.67
C SER A 86 -13.08 8.48 -5.78
N ARG A 87 -12.07 9.36 -5.84
CA ARG A 87 -10.95 9.29 -6.79
C ARG A 87 -9.79 8.44 -6.28
N GLY A 88 -9.87 7.90 -5.06
CA GLY A 88 -8.79 7.16 -4.42
C GLY A 88 -7.56 8.04 -4.15
N GLU A 89 -7.77 9.30 -3.79
CA GLU A 89 -6.74 10.26 -3.43
C GLU A 89 -6.59 10.38 -1.91
N SER A 90 -7.55 9.87 -1.16
CA SER A 90 -7.52 9.77 0.31
C SER A 90 -8.10 8.43 0.75
N GLY A 91 -7.75 8.00 1.95
CA GLY A 91 -8.20 6.73 2.52
C GLY A 91 -7.06 6.01 3.25
N GLN A 92 -7.20 4.70 3.34
CA GLN A 92 -6.25 3.82 4.01
C GLN A 92 -5.89 2.64 3.09
N LEU A 93 -4.65 2.20 3.14
CA LEU A 93 -4.13 1.04 2.44
C LEU A 93 -3.34 0.17 3.41
N ASN A 94 -3.74 -1.08 3.56
CA ASN A 94 -3.12 -2.05 4.45
C ASN A 94 -2.25 -3.00 3.62
N LEU A 95 -0.94 -3.01 3.85
CA LEU A 95 0.02 -3.81 3.10
C LEU A 95 0.64 -4.88 3.98
N GLY A 96 0.54 -6.13 3.55
CA GLY A 96 1.28 -7.25 4.14
C GLY A 96 2.64 -7.41 3.46
N TYR A 97 3.69 -7.61 4.24
CA TYR A 97 5.03 -7.83 3.72
C TYR A 97 5.83 -8.73 4.67
N LEU A 98 6.91 -9.29 4.18
CA LEU A 98 7.92 -9.92 5.02
C LEU A 98 9.20 -9.08 4.89
N PHE A 99 9.62 -8.46 6.00
CA PHE A 99 10.68 -7.45 6.04
C PHE A 99 11.94 -7.88 5.29
N LYS A 100 12.39 -9.10 5.53
CA LYS A 100 13.65 -9.62 5.00
C LYS A 100 13.70 -9.86 3.48
N PHE A 101 12.58 -9.80 2.78
CA PHE A 101 12.52 -10.01 1.31
C PHE A 101 12.23 -8.76 0.49
N ASN A 102 11.97 -7.62 1.13
CA ASN A 102 11.47 -6.43 0.48
C ASN A 102 12.42 -5.22 0.55
N PHE A 103 13.73 -5.45 0.66
CA PHE A 103 14.71 -4.37 0.85
C PHE A 103 14.69 -3.30 -0.24
N ASP A 104 14.40 -3.68 -1.48
CA ASP A 104 14.53 -2.76 -2.61
C ASP A 104 13.16 -2.24 -3.09
N LEU A 105 12.17 -3.13 -3.25
CA LEU A 105 10.91 -2.79 -3.92
C LEU A 105 9.94 -2.03 -3.01
N LEU A 106 9.66 -2.53 -1.80
CA LEU A 106 8.67 -1.93 -0.91
C LEU A 106 9.04 -0.50 -0.48
N PRO A 107 10.27 -0.20 -0.01
CA PRO A 107 10.65 1.17 0.34
C PRO A 107 10.56 2.13 -0.86
N ALA A 108 11.03 1.72 -2.04
CA ALA A 108 10.98 2.55 -3.23
C ALA A 108 9.54 2.84 -3.68
N THR A 109 8.65 1.85 -3.58
CA THR A 109 7.23 2.04 -3.89
C THR A 109 6.54 2.96 -2.90
N LEU A 110 6.85 2.86 -1.60
CA LEU A 110 6.28 3.74 -0.57
C LEU A 110 6.70 5.19 -0.79
N VAL A 111 7.99 5.44 -1.03
CA VAL A 111 8.50 6.81 -1.30
C VAL A 111 7.75 7.43 -2.48
N THR A 112 7.65 6.69 -3.60
CA THR A 112 6.93 7.18 -4.79
C THR A 112 5.43 7.36 -4.53
N PHE A 113 4.83 6.44 -3.78
CA PHE A 113 3.40 6.51 -3.48
C PHE A 113 3.05 7.70 -2.59
N TYR A 114 3.81 7.98 -1.54
CA TYR A 114 3.59 9.16 -0.69
C TYR A 114 3.79 10.49 -1.44
N GLN A 115 4.67 10.53 -2.44
CA GLN A 115 4.82 11.71 -3.30
C GLN A 115 3.60 11.95 -4.19
N THR A 116 2.93 10.88 -4.65
CA THR A 116 1.80 10.96 -5.58
C THR A 116 0.44 10.95 -4.89
N CYS A 117 0.34 10.35 -3.73
CA CYS A 117 -0.90 10.15 -2.96
C CYS A 117 -0.68 10.43 -1.46
N PRO A 118 -0.31 11.66 -1.06
CA PRO A 118 0.09 11.99 0.32
C PRO A 118 -1.04 11.86 1.35
N GLU A 119 -2.31 11.87 0.90
CA GLU A 119 -3.47 11.77 1.79
C GLU A 119 -3.95 10.32 2.00
N ILE A 120 -3.24 9.33 1.44
CA ILE A 120 -3.53 7.91 1.70
C ILE A 120 -2.62 7.42 2.82
N ALA A 121 -3.22 7.04 3.95
CA ALA A 121 -2.50 6.42 5.05
C ALA A 121 -2.13 4.98 4.66
N VAL A 122 -0.84 4.62 4.72
CA VAL A 122 -0.38 3.25 4.48
C VAL A 122 0.01 2.61 5.79
N ASN A 123 -0.64 1.48 6.12
CA ASN A 123 -0.28 0.64 7.26
C ASN A 123 0.49 -0.57 6.76
N LEU A 124 1.59 -0.86 7.42
CA LEU A 124 2.48 -1.97 7.09
C LEU A 124 2.38 -3.07 8.15
N PHE A 125 2.18 -4.30 7.70
CA PHE A 125 2.07 -5.48 8.56
C PHE A 125 3.17 -6.48 8.20
N ASP A 126 4.13 -6.68 9.11
CA ASP A 126 5.17 -7.71 8.95
C ASP A 126 4.55 -9.08 9.24
N MET A 127 4.42 -9.88 8.21
CA MET A 127 3.68 -11.14 8.20
C MET A 127 4.39 -12.17 7.33
N SER A 128 4.39 -13.42 7.76
CA SER A 128 4.79 -14.55 6.89
C SER A 128 3.88 -14.65 5.65
N PRO A 129 4.34 -15.24 4.54
CA PRO A 129 3.50 -15.45 3.36
C PRO A 129 2.17 -16.14 3.67
N ALA A 130 2.17 -17.15 4.55
CA ALA A 130 0.94 -17.84 4.94
C ALA A 130 -0.04 -16.93 5.70
N GLU A 131 0.46 -16.05 6.57
CA GLU A 131 -0.36 -15.06 7.27
C GLU A 131 -0.92 -14.02 6.30
N GLN A 132 -0.10 -13.54 5.34
CA GLN A 132 -0.55 -12.63 4.29
C GLN A 132 -1.70 -13.25 3.48
N LEU A 133 -1.60 -14.51 3.07
CA LEU A 133 -2.66 -15.19 2.31
C LEU A 133 -3.97 -15.26 3.11
N ARG A 134 -3.90 -15.61 4.40
CA ARG A 134 -5.09 -15.61 5.28
C ARG A 134 -5.67 -14.21 5.48
N ALA A 135 -4.81 -13.20 5.63
CA ALA A 135 -5.24 -11.82 5.81
C ALA A 135 -5.86 -11.23 4.54
N LEU A 136 -5.35 -11.58 3.36
CA LEU A 136 -5.93 -11.21 2.06
C LEU A 136 -7.31 -11.85 1.86
N GLU A 137 -7.45 -13.15 2.17
CA GLU A 137 -8.73 -13.85 2.10
C GLU A 137 -9.77 -13.23 3.04
N ALA A 138 -9.36 -12.88 4.25
CA ALA A 138 -10.21 -12.19 5.23
C ALA A 138 -10.35 -10.68 4.95
N GLN A 139 -9.78 -10.16 3.88
CA GLN A 139 -9.77 -8.73 3.50
C GLN A 139 -9.25 -7.81 4.62
N LYS A 140 -8.36 -8.31 5.48
CA LYS A 140 -7.69 -7.52 6.54
C LYS A 140 -6.53 -6.69 6.01
N ILE A 141 -5.92 -7.13 4.92
CA ILE A 141 -4.94 -6.37 4.15
C ILE A 141 -5.41 -6.24 2.71
N ASP A 142 -5.02 -5.15 2.06
CA ASP A 142 -5.41 -4.83 0.69
C ASP A 142 -4.49 -5.46 -0.34
N LEU A 143 -3.19 -5.55 -0.03
CA LEU A 143 -2.17 -6.14 -0.88
C LEU A 143 -1.12 -6.85 -0.02
N GLY A 144 -0.66 -8.00 -0.48
CA GLY A 144 0.43 -8.76 0.10
C GLY A 144 1.63 -8.89 -0.84
N PHE A 145 2.83 -8.64 -0.30
CA PHE A 145 4.09 -8.97 -0.95
C PHE A 145 4.48 -10.41 -0.57
N VAL A 146 3.80 -11.37 -1.19
CA VAL A 146 3.81 -12.78 -0.78
C VAL A 146 5.12 -13.49 -1.11
N GLY A 147 5.81 -13.05 -2.15
CA GLY A 147 7.05 -13.68 -2.59
C GLY A 147 6.81 -14.80 -3.61
N LEU A 148 6.76 -16.04 -3.20
CA LEU A 148 6.44 -17.15 -4.08
C LEU A 148 4.91 -17.27 -4.25
N ARG A 149 4.47 -17.59 -5.47
CA ARG A 149 3.09 -17.99 -5.72
C ARG A 149 2.95 -19.47 -5.40
N PRO A 150 2.13 -19.85 -4.41
CA PRO A 150 1.89 -21.25 -4.12
C PRO A 150 1.19 -21.96 -5.28
N PRO A 151 1.28 -23.31 -5.37
CA PRO A 151 0.50 -24.08 -6.33
C PRO A 151 -1.00 -23.82 -6.19
N VAL A 152 -1.75 -23.97 -7.28
CA VAL A 152 -3.22 -23.72 -7.31
C VAL A 152 -3.99 -24.62 -6.33
N ALA A 153 -3.42 -25.74 -5.92
CA ALA A 153 -3.99 -26.67 -4.95
C ALA A 153 -4.10 -26.11 -3.51
N VAL A 154 -3.43 -24.99 -3.20
CA VAL A 154 -3.59 -24.31 -1.91
C VAL A 154 -5.00 -23.70 -1.84
N LYS A 155 -5.72 -24.02 -0.75
CA LYS A 155 -7.11 -23.62 -0.54
C LYS A 155 -7.27 -22.09 -0.72
N ASN A 156 -8.35 -21.68 -1.40
CA ASN A 156 -8.78 -20.28 -1.61
C ASN A 156 -7.91 -19.38 -2.51
N MET A 157 -6.92 -19.93 -3.23
CA MET A 157 -6.13 -19.18 -4.22
C MET A 157 -7.01 -18.54 -5.32
N ALA A 158 -8.19 -19.10 -5.57
CA ALA A 158 -9.13 -18.60 -6.57
C ALA A 158 -9.75 -17.24 -6.23
N ALA A 159 -9.79 -16.84 -4.96
CA ALA A 159 -10.27 -15.52 -4.54
C ALA A 159 -9.24 -14.40 -4.72
N LEU A 160 -7.98 -14.75 -5.01
CA LEU A 160 -6.88 -13.80 -5.13
C LEU A 160 -6.51 -13.54 -6.58
N THR A 161 -6.14 -12.30 -6.86
CA THR A 161 -5.46 -11.88 -8.08
C THR A 161 -3.98 -11.81 -7.82
N TRP A 162 -3.17 -12.25 -8.78
CA TRP A 162 -1.73 -12.39 -8.66
C TRP A 162 -1.01 -11.63 -9.76
N GLU A 163 0.08 -10.96 -9.42
CA GLU A 163 0.96 -10.27 -10.36
C GLU A 163 2.42 -10.59 -10.05
N CYS A 164 3.16 -11.05 -11.06
CA CYS A 164 4.60 -11.23 -10.95
C CYS A 164 5.29 -9.88 -11.18
N VAL A 165 5.87 -9.33 -10.13
CA VAL A 165 6.48 -8.00 -10.17
C VAL A 165 7.99 -8.04 -10.40
N ALA A 166 8.67 -9.14 -10.05
CA ALA A 166 10.11 -9.24 -10.28
C ALA A 166 10.55 -10.70 -10.52
N ARG A 167 11.71 -10.86 -11.15
CA ARG A 167 12.40 -12.14 -11.32
C ARG A 167 13.85 -11.97 -10.93
N HIS A 168 14.26 -12.67 -9.87
CA HIS A 168 15.60 -12.60 -9.31
C HIS A 168 16.41 -13.83 -9.63
N ASN A 169 17.72 -13.68 -9.71
CA ASN A 169 18.61 -14.85 -9.82
C ASN A 169 18.48 -15.71 -8.55
N VAL A 170 18.72 -17.00 -8.71
CA VAL A 170 18.83 -17.94 -7.61
C VAL A 170 20.31 -18.13 -7.27
N VAL A 171 20.60 -18.16 -5.97
CA VAL A 171 21.93 -18.44 -5.43
C VAL A 171 21.90 -19.67 -4.54
N ALA A 172 23.02 -20.40 -4.50
CA ALA A 172 23.26 -21.41 -3.48
C ALA A 172 23.81 -20.73 -2.22
N VAL A 173 23.26 -21.09 -1.09
CA VAL A 173 23.72 -20.67 0.24
C VAL A 173 24.44 -21.86 0.87
N LEU A 174 25.71 -21.70 1.19
CA LEU A 174 26.61 -22.74 1.64
C LEU A 174 27.29 -22.35 2.94
N PRO A 175 27.64 -23.31 3.81
CA PRO A 175 28.54 -23.03 4.91
C PRO A 175 29.87 -22.47 4.39
N ALA A 176 30.45 -21.46 5.05
CA ALA A 176 31.67 -20.80 4.59
C ALA A 176 32.88 -21.79 4.50
N HIS A 177 32.88 -22.79 5.36
CA HIS A 177 33.95 -23.84 5.40
C HIS A 177 33.72 -24.98 4.40
N HIS A 178 32.56 -25.03 3.70
CA HIS A 178 32.26 -26.09 2.76
C HIS A 178 33.18 -26.05 1.52
N PRO A 179 33.67 -27.19 1.00
CA PRO A 179 34.55 -27.20 -0.18
C PRO A 179 33.97 -26.48 -1.40
N LEU A 180 32.66 -26.58 -1.63
CA LEU A 180 31.97 -25.87 -2.72
C LEU A 180 31.97 -24.35 -2.54
N ALA A 181 32.17 -23.84 -1.32
CA ALA A 181 32.27 -22.40 -1.06
C ALA A 181 33.44 -21.72 -1.80
N LYS A 182 34.47 -22.49 -2.18
CA LYS A 182 35.62 -22.00 -2.94
C LYS A 182 35.32 -21.81 -4.45
N LYS A 183 34.23 -22.39 -4.95
CA LYS A 183 33.83 -22.23 -6.37
C LYS A 183 33.20 -20.87 -6.61
N ASN A 184 33.48 -20.26 -7.74
CA ASN A 184 32.84 -19.00 -8.15
C ASN A 184 31.36 -19.18 -8.55
N LYS A 185 31.01 -20.34 -9.08
CA LYS A 185 29.64 -20.72 -9.47
C LYS A 185 29.37 -22.17 -9.08
N ILE A 186 28.11 -22.49 -8.73
CA ILE A 186 27.67 -23.83 -8.36
C ILE A 186 26.79 -24.40 -9.47
N LYS A 187 27.09 -25.62 -9.87
CA LYS A 187 26.14 -26.42 -10.70
C LYS A 187 25.16 -27.08 -9.75
N LEU A 188 23.86 -27.04 -10.04
CA LEU A 188 22.84 -27.69 -9.18
C LEU A 188 23.16 -29.17 -8.89
N PRO A 189 23.64 -30.00 -9.83
CA PRO A 189 24.05 -31.37 -9.54
C PRO A 189 25.17 -31.50 -8.52
N ASP A 190 26.00 -30.45 -8.28
CA ASP A 190 27.03 -30.48 -7.22
C ASP A 190 26.41 -30.58 -5.82
N LEU A 191 25.13 -30.24 -5.67
CA LEU A 191 24.38 -30.25 -4.40
C LEU A 191 23.64 -31.56 -4.17
N LYS A 192 23.63 -32.51 -5.13
CA LYS A 192 22.80 -33.73 -5.10
C LYS A 192 23.01 -34.60 -3.86
N SER A 193 24.25 -34.71 -3.38
CA SER A 193 24.60 -35.53 -2.22
C SER A 193 24.44 -34.83 -0.88
N LEU A 194 24.15 -33.53 -0.89
CA LEU A 194 24.07 -32.72 0.32
C LEU A 194 22.65 -32.74 0.90
N PHE A 195 22.56 -32.50 2.21
CA PHE A 195 21.30 -32.21 2.85
C PHE A 195 20.90 -30.77 2.62
N PHE A 196 19.60 -30.53 2.61
CA PHE A 196 19.03 -29.19 2.48
C PHE A 196 18.35 -28.76 3.77
N VAL A 197 18.46 -27.49 4.10
CA VAL A 197 17.58 -26.79 5.03
C VAL A 197 16.59 -26.00 4.18
N ALA A 198 15.31 -26.09 4.47
CA ALA A 198 14.27 -25.46 3.67
C ALA A 198 13.32 -24.61 4.53
N MET A 199 12.62 -23.69 3.89
CA MET A 199 11.53 -22.96 4.55
C MET A 199 10.33 -23.89 4.75
N SER A 200 9.67 -23.76 5.91
CA SER A 200 8.46 -24.52 6.24
C SER A 200 7.29 -24.14 5.32
N GLU A 201 6.57 -25.12 4.79
CA GLU A 201 5.34 -24.92 4.03
C GLU A 201 4.22 -24.26 4.88
N GLN A 202 4.27 -24.39 6.20
CA GLN A 202 3.28 -23.77 7.10
C GLN A 202 3.38 -22.24 7.09
N THR A 203 4.59 -21.70 6.97
CA THR A 203 4.83 -20.25 6.95
C THR A 203 5.11 -19.72 5.54
N HIS A 204 5.67 -20.56 4.67
CA HIS A 204 6.06 -20.22 3.30
C HIS A 204 5.46 -21.23 2.29
N PRO A 205 4.15 -21.16 2.03
CA PRO A 205 3.49 -22.06 1.10
C PRO A 205 4.12 -22.03 -0.30
N GLY A 206 4.38 -23.19 -0.89
CA GLY A 206 5.02 -23.35 -2.19
C GLY A 206 6.55 -23.32 -2.18
N SER A 207 7.18 -23.12 -1.02
CA SER A 207 8.64 -23.11 -0.91
C SER A 207 9.26 -24.48 -1.22
N ARG A 208 8.62 -25.56 -0.78
CA ARG A 208 9.07 -26.92 -1.02
C ARG A 208 8.96 -27.30 -2.50
N ASP A 209 7.84 -26.95 -3.13
CA ASP A 209 7.62 -27.20 -4.55
C ASP A 209 8.60 -26.41 -5.41
N TRP A 210 8.86 -25.16 -5.05
CA TRP A 210 9.86 -24.34 -5.72
C TRP A 210 11.27 -24.93 -5.63
N LEU A 211 11.70 -25.33 -4.44
CA LEU A 211 13.01 -25.98 -4.21
C LEU A 211 13.11 -27.30 -4.99
N SER A 212 12.08 -28.15 -4.87
CA SER A 212 12.02 -29.43 -5.53
C SER A 212 12.03 -29.30 -7.06
N GLY A 213 11.27 -28.33 -7.59
CA GLY A 213 11.24 -28.07 -9.02
C GLY A 213 12.60 -27.66 -9.59
N LEU A 214 13.37 -26.83 -8.90
CA LEU A 214 14.74 -26.47 -9.30
C LEU A 214 15.68 -27.69 -9.31
N CYS A 215 15.61 -28.52 -8.28
CA CYS A 215 16.47 -29.71 -8.16
C CYS A 215 16.08 -30.80 -9.16
N GLN A 216 14.78 -31.04 -9.38
CA GLN A 216 14.28 -32.01 -10.38
C GLN A 216 14.67 -31.59 -11.80
N GLY A 217 14.61 -30.30 -12.12
CA GLY A 217 15.11 -29.75 -13.37
C GLY A 217 16.61 -30.01 -13.60
N ALA A 218 17.36 -30.29 -12.52
CA ALA A 218 18.79 -30.67 -12.54
C ALA A 218 19.02 -32.18 -12.34
N GLY A 219 17.96 -33.00 -12.38
CA GLY A 219 18.04 -34.45 -12.34
C GLY A 219 18.18 -35.07 -10.94
N PHE A 220 17.75 -34.38 -9.87
CA PHE A 220 17.74 -34.97 -8.53
C PHE A 220 16.62 -34.43 -7.66
N THR A 221 16.27 -35.13 -6.57
CA THR A 221 15.34 -34.68 -5.56
C THR A 221 16.13 -34.21 -4.33
N PRO A 222 15.84 -33.01 -3.78
CA PRO A 222 16.57 -32.49 -2.61
C PRO A 222 16.26 -33.34 -1.36
N ARG A 223 17.29 -33.70 -0.61
CA ARG A 223 17.17 -34.40 0.67
C ARG A 223 17.05 -33.37 1.79
N VAL A 224 15.82 -32.96 2.12
CA VAL A 224 15.60 -31.95 3.16
C VAL A 224 15.71 -32.62 4.52
N LEU A 225 16.65 -32.12 5.33
CA LEU A 225 16.89 -32.59 6.67
C LEU A 225 16.07 -31.84 7.71
N GLN A 226 15.90 -30.52 7.51
CA GLN A 226 15.24 -29.64 8.46
C GLN A 226 14.39 -28.58 7.74
N ASP A 227 13.18 -28.36 8.26
CA ASP A 227 12.34 -27.23 7.93
C ASP A 227 12.48 -26.15 9.00
N VAL A 228 12.47 -24.89 8.56
CA VAL A 228 12.56 -23.70 9.41
C VAL A 228 11.47 -22.70 9.05
N GLU A 229 11.01 -21.96 10.04
CA GLU A 229 9.94 -20.96 9.86
C GLU A 229 10.47 -19.59 9.51
N LEU A 230 11.71 -19.30 9.93
CA LEU A 230 12.35 -17.98 9.76
C LEU A 230 13.65 -18.10 8.97
N GLU A 231 13.91 -17.12 8.10
CA GLU A 231 15.14 -17.07 7.31
C GLU A 231 16.41 -16.92 8.18
N SER A 232 16.30 -16.29 9.36
CA SER A 232 17.40 -16.23 10.31
C SER A 232 17.81 -17.62 10.79
N GLY A 233 16.83 -18.48 11.07
CA GLY A 233 17.07 -19.89 11.38
C GLY A 233 17.69 -20.63 10.19
N LEU A 234 17.19 -20.40 8.97
CA LEU A 234 17.75 -20.97 7.76
C LEU A 234 19.24 -20.68 7.62
N MET A 235 19.64 -19.40 7.78
CA MET A 235 21.04 -18.98 7.69
C MET A 235 21.90 -19.57 8.80
N THR A 236 21.38 -19.60 10.04
CA THR A 236 22.09 -20.18 11.19
C THR A 236 22.37 -21.66 10.99
N PHE A 237 21.36 -22.46 10.59
CA PHE A 237 21.56 -23.89 10.38
C PHE A 237 22.49 -24.19 9.20
N VAL A 238 22.46 -23.38 8.17
CA VAL A 238 23.42 -23.49 7.05
C VAL A 238 24.82 -23.14 7.54
N ALA A 239 25.00 -22.07 8.33
CA ALA A 239 26.30 -21.66 8.86
C ALA A 239 26.96 -22.76 9.69
N GLU A 240 26.16 -23.46 10.51
CA GLU A 240 26.60 -24.59 11.35
C GLU A 240 26.84 -25.89 10.56
N GLY A 241 26.58 -25.88 9.25
CA GLY A 241 26.88 -27.02 8.40
C GLY A 241 25.80 -28.12 8.36
N LEU A 242 24.58 -27.86 8.88
CA LEU A 242 23.47 -28.81 8.85
C LEU A 242 23.05 -29.18 7.41
N GLY A 243 23.25 -28.26 6.49
CA GLY A 243 22.93 -28.45 5.09
C GLY A 243 23.21 -27.21 4.25
N VAL A 244 22.65 -27.21 3.05
CA VAL A 244 22.69 -26.08 2.11
C VAL A 244 21.29 -25.62 1.77
N THR A 245 21.15 -24.45 1.13
CA THR A 245 19.84 -24.07 0.59
C THR A 245 19.99 -23.29 -0.72
N LEU A 246 18.85 -23.11 -1.41
CA LEU A 246 18.71 -22.21 -2.54
C LEU A 246 17.86 -21.03 -2.11
N ALA A 247 18.24 -19.84 -2.52
CA ALA A 247 17.51 -18.62 -2.18
C ALA A 247 17.56 -17.62 -3.33
N ARG A 248 16.68 -16.63 -3.29
CA ARG A 248 16.76 -15.45 -4.17
C ARG A 248 18.02 -14.66 -3.88
N GLU A 249 18.62 -14.08 -4.90
CA GLU A 249 19.90 -13.36 -4.78
C GLU A 249 19.87 -12.21 -3.76
N GLN A 250 18.72 -11.58 -3.53
CA GLN A 250 18.54 -10.50 -2.55
C GLN A 250 18.84 -10.91 -1.11
N ILE A 251 18.85 -12.21 -0.84
CA ILE A 251 19.27 -12.73 0.47
C ILE A 251 20.69 -12.27 0.87
N LYS A 252 21.53 -11.92 -0.12
CA LYS A 252 22.86 -11.36 0.11
C LYS A 252 22.86 -10.04 0.86
N ASN A 253 21.75 -9.29 0.81
CA ASN A 253 21.56 -8.04 1.54
C ASN A 253 21.38 -8.29 3.05
N LEU A 254 21.21 -9.56 3.45
CA LEU A 254 21.24 -10.02 4.84
C LEU A 254 22.50 -10.85 5.08
N PRO A 255 23.67 -10.24 5.21
CA PRO A 255 24.88 -10.99 5.47
C PRO A 255 24.75 -11.74 6.79
N HIS A 256 25.17 -13.00 6.78
CA HIS A 256 25.22 -13.83 7.97
C HIS A 256 26.65 -14.39 8.11
N PRO A 257 27.30 -14.22 9.27
CA PRO A 257 28.59 -14.88 9.54
C PRO A 257 28.48 -16.38 9.32
N GLY A 258 29.46 -16.99 8.71
CA GLY A 258 29.49 -18.44 8.50
C GLY A 258 28.79 -18.94 7.23
N VAL A 259 28.12 -18.12 6.44
CA VAL A 259 27.58 -18.50 5.13
C VAL A 259 28.25 -17.77 3.97
N VAL A 260 28.25 -18.40 2.82
CA VAL A 260 28.64 -17.78 1.54
C VAL A 260 27.52 -17.98 0.50
N PHE A 261 27.35 -16.97 -0.34
CA PHE A 261 26.38 -16.97 -1.42
C PHE A 261 27.10 -17.20 -2.75
N ARG A 262 26.70 -18.20 -3.50
CA ARG A 262 27.30 -18.51 -4.81
C ARG A 262 26.25 -18.52 -5.93
N PRO A 263 26.48 -17.78 -7.01
CA PRO A 263 25.59 -17.85 -8.17
C PRO A 263 25.50 -19.26 -8.70
N LEU A 264 24.33 -19.64 -9.23
CA LEU A 264 24.20 -20.88 -9.96
C LEU A 264 24.82 -20.75 -11.36
N ALA A 265 25.38 -21.84 -11.88
CA ALA A 265 25.90 -21.89 -13.25
C ALA A 265 24.78 -21.84 -14.30
N THR A 266 23.56 -22.20 -13.94
CA THR A 266 22.35 -22.09 -14.74
C THR A 266 21.61 -20.80 -14.42
N ALA A 267 20.94 -20.21 -15.42
CA ALA A 267 20.15 -18.98 -15.24
C ALA A 267 18.79 -19.25 -14.55
N ALA A 268 18.82 -19.92 -13.40
CA ALA A 268 17.62 -20.16 -12.61
C ALA A 268 17.08 -18.84 -12.05
N LYS A 269 15.78 -18.61 -12.21
CA LYS A 269 15.08 -17.44 -11.72
C LYS A 269 14.04 -17.81 -10.69
N ALA A 270 13.91 -17.00 -9.66
CA ALA A 270 12.81 -17.05 -8.72
C ALA A 270 11.91 -15.84 -8.95
N GLU A 271 10.65 -16.09 -9.14
CA GLU A 271 9.66 -15.04 -9.31
C GLU A 271 9.28 -14.42 -7.96
N TYR A 272 8.89 -13.14 -8.00
CA TYR A 272 8.40 -12.40 -6.86
C TYR A 272 7.01 -11.88 -7.15
N TRP A 273 6.04 -12.32 -6.34
CA TRP A 273 4.64 -12.08 -6.56
C TRP A 273 4.02 -11.20 -5.50
N ILE A 274 3.14 -10.31 -5.95
CA ILE A 274 2.16 -9.63 -5.11
C ILE A 274 0.78 -10.26 -5.34
N ALA A 275 -0.08 -10.14 -4.33
CA ALA A 275 -1.45 -10.63 -4.41
C ALA A 275 -2.42 -9.68 -3.71
N TRP A 276 -3.69 -9.68 -4.17
CA TRP A 276 -4.79 -8.95 -3.55
C TRP A 276 -6.11 -9.69 -3.78
N HIS A 277 -7.12 -9.39 -2.97
CA HIS A 277 -8.43 -10.00 -3.14
C HIS A 277 -9.09 -9.50 -4.43
N ARG A 278 -9.66 -10.41 -5.26
CA ARG A 278 -10.22 -10.07 -6.57
C ARG A 278 -11.36 -9.05 -6.51
N GLU A 279 -12.13 -9.03 -5.40
CA GLU A 279 -13.23 -8.10 -5.17
C GLU A 279 -12.79 -6.76 -4.59
N ASN A 280 -11.50 -6.59 -4.29
CA ASN A 280 -11.00 -5.30 -3.84
C ASN A 280 -10.78 -4.38 -5.05
N HIS A 281 -11.77 -3.54 -5.32
CA HIS A 281 -11.76 -2.54 -6.40
C HIS A 281 -11.36 -1.14 -5.92
N SER A 282 -10.69 -1.04 -4.76
CA SER A 282 -10.21 0.24 -4.22
C SER A 282 -9.31 0.95 -5.22
N LYS A 283 -9.63 2.23 -5.52
CA LYS A 283 -8.79 3.06 -6.40
C LYS A 283 -7.41 3.32 -5.80
N ALA A 284 -7.31 3.37 -4.45
CA ALA A 284 -6.03 3.49 -3.75
C ALA A 284 -5.14 2.27 -4.03
N LEU A 285 -5.71 1.06 -3.94
CA LEU A 285 -5.03 -0.18 -4.29
C LEU A 285 -4.57 -0.17 -5.76
N GLY A 286 -5.46 0.21 -6.69
CA GLY A 286 -5.11 0.30 -8.11
C GLY A 286 -3.91 1.22 -8.37
N LYS A 287 -3.91 2.42 -7.79
CA LYS A 287 -2.79 3.36 -7.89
C LYS A 287 -1.49 2.79 -7.29
N TYR A 288 -1.59 2.10 -6.15
CA TYR A 288 -0.42 1.50 -5.53
C TYR A 288 0.17 0.37 -6.40
N ILE A 289 -0.67 -0.49 -6.97
CA ILE A 289 -0.24 -1.55 -7.91
C ILE A 289 0.50 -0.95 -9.12
N GLU A 290 0.01 0.17 -9.67
CA GLU A 290 0.70 0.85 -10.77
C GLU A 290 2.10 1.36 -10.35
N VAL A 291 2.23 1.90 -9.14
CA VAL A 291 3.53 2.32 -8.59
C VAL A 291 4.45 1.12 -8.43
N VAL A 292 3.94 0.00 -7.88
CA VAL A 292 4.73 -1.24 -7.74
C VAL A 292 5.24 -1.72 -9.10
N LYS A 293 4.39 -1.76 -10.12
CA LYS A 293 4.78 -2.18 -11.49
C LYS A 293 5.86 -1.27 -12.09
N LYS A 294 5.72 0.04 -11.92
CA LYS A 294 6.73 1.00 -12.42
C LYS A 294 8.07 0.84 -11.73
N GLN A 295 8.09 0.74 -10.40
CA GLN A 295 9.32 0.54 -9.64
C GLN A 295 9.97 -0.82 -9.92
N ALA A 296 9.18 -1.86 -10.05
CA ALA A 296 9.67 -3.19 -10.43
C ALA A 296 10.36 -3.24 -11.81
N ALA A 297 9.95 -2.38 -12.73
CA ALA A 297 10.61 -2.25 -14.05
C ALA A 297 11.98 -1.55 -13.97
N VAL A 298 12.19 -0.70 -12.97
CA VAL A 298 13.45 0.03 -12.75
C VAL A 298 14.50 -0.84 -12.04
N VAL A 299 14.07 -1.75 -11.18
CA VAL A 299 14.94 -2.64 -10.38
C VAL A 299 15.43 -3.86 -11.20
N ARG A 300 14.96 -4.03 -12.43
CA ARG A 300 15.43 -5.07 -13.37
C ARG A 300 16.77 -4.72 -13.98
#